data_f837bdca53e6004954c304fa86b87e6a
#
_entry.id   f837bdca53e6004954c304fa86b87e6a
#
_cell.length_a   1.000
_cell.length_b   1.000
_cell.length_c   1.000
_cell.angle_alpha   90.00
_cell.angle_beta   90.00
_cell.angle_gamma   90.00
#
_symmetry.space_group_name_H-M   'P 1'
#
loop_
_entity.id
_entity.type
_entity.pdbx_description
1 polymer ?
#
loop_
_entity_poly.entity_id
_entity_poly.type
_entity_poly.pdbx_seq_one_letter_code
_entity_poly.pdbx_strand_id
1 'polypeptide(L)'
;MLNTILTGEPSDRPPLLIVHGLFGSARNWGVIARRIGTDRQVISVDMRNHGDSHWTESHDYFGMAEDLAEVLEHHGRADVLGHSMGGKASMVLALTRPDLVRRLIVADIAPVGYGHDQLDNIRKMKQVDLEKIASRAEATEMMGDLEAATAAFFLQSLDLQEKRWKLNLDVLERDMETILGFPEVEGRFDGPALFLSGAKSSYVTPAHHAAVEALFPEAVMEEIAGAGHWLHAEKPREVEAAVRGFIEG
;
A
#
# COMPACT_ATOMS: atom_id res chain seq x y z
N MET A 1 -12.43 9.47 8.41
CA MET A 1 -10.99 9.68 8.07
C MET A 1 -10.20 8.46 8.51
N LEU A 2 -9.21 8.04 7.72
CA LEU A 2 -8.31 6.92 8.04
C LEU A 2 -7.45 7.22 9.28
N ASN A 3 -7.00 6.15 9.98
CA ASN A 3 -5.96 6.27 10.98
C ASN A 3 -4.64 6.71 10.32
N THR A 4 -3.99 7.73 10.88
CA THR A 4 -2.75 8.30 10.36
C THR A 4 -1.63 8.27 11.38
N ILE A 5 -0.42 7.93 10.94
CA ILE A 5 0.82 8.06 11.72
C ILE A 5 1.65 9.17 11.08
N LEU A 6 1.82 10.27 11.81
CA LEU A 6 2.64 11.40 11.37
C LEU A 6 4.09 11.20 11.81
N THR A 7 5.02 11.43 10.91
CA THR A 7 6.47 11.34 11.14
C THR A 7 7.16 12.58 10.55
N GLY A 8 8.04 13.20 11.32
CA GLY A 8 8.62 14.51 10.94
C GLY A 8 7.66 15.67 11.16
N GLU A 9 8.18 16.87 11.05
CA GLU A 9 7.43 18.10 11.24
C GLU A 9 7.01 18.70 9.89
N PRO A 10 5.90 19.45 9.84
CA PRO A 10 5.57 20.28 8.68
C PRO A 10 6.73 21.20 8.32
N SER A 11 7.01 21.33 7.04
CA SER A 11 8.07 22.20 6.51
C SER A 11 7.60 22.89 5.23
N ASP A 12 8.46 23.68 4.61
CA ASP A 12 8.18 24.28 3.29
C ASP A 12 8.12 23.25 2.16
N ARG A 13 8.54 22.01 2.42
CA ARG A 13 8.43 20.90 1.47
C ARG A 13 7.05 20.26 1.54
N PRO A 14 6.46 19.88 0.40
CA PRO A 14 5.20 19.14 0.38
C PRO A 14 5.29 17.87 1.22
N PRO A 15 4.23 17.50 1.96
CA PRO A 15 4.21 16.26 2.70
C PRO A 15 4.22 15.04 1.76
N LEU A 16 4.60 13.89 2.30
CA LEU A 16 4.52 12.60 1.63
C LEU A 16 3.45 11.74 2.29
N LEU A 17 2.41 11.37 1.52
CA LEU A 17 1.45 10.36 1.93
C LEU A 17 1.98 8.97 1.55
N ILE A 18 1.99 8.02 2.49
CA ILE A 18 2.37 6.61 2.27
C ILE A 18 1.18 5.70 2.49
N VAL A 19 0.88 4.87 1.47
CA VAL A 19 -0.27 3.97 1.41
C VAL A 19 0.22 2.53 1.26
N HIS A 20 -0.06 1.68 2.26
CA HIS A 20 0.39 0.29 2.30
C HIS A 20 -0.41 -0.64 1.37
N GLY A 21 0.12 -1.84 1.10
CA GLY A 21 -0.54 -2.91 0.36
C GLY A 21 -1.47 -3.77 1.22
N LEU A 22 -2.11 -4.75 0.57
CA LEU A 22 -3.02 -5.71 1.20
C LEU A 22 -2.36 -6.40 2.41
N PHE A 23 -3.11 -6.57 3.49
CA PHE A 23 -2.70 -7.10 4.80
C PHE A 23 -1.66 -6.26 5.56
N GLY A 24 -1.26 -5.12 4.99
CA GLY A 24 -0.29 -4.20 5.60
C GLY A 24 -0.91 -3.23 6.59
N SER A 25 -0.07 -2.30 7.03
CA SER A 25 -0.43 -1.17 7.87
C SER A 25 0.57 -0.01 7.69
N ALA A 26 0.26 1.15 8.20
CA ALA A 26 1.17 2.31 8.24
C ALA A 26 2.54 1.96 8.84
N ARG A 27 2.58 1.04 9.80
CA ARG A 27 3.80 0.62 10.51
C ARG A 27 4.81 -0.07 9.62
N ASN A 28 4.39 -0.74 8.55
CA ASN A 28 5.29 -1.42 7.62
C ASN A 28 6.26 -0.46 6.93
N TRP A 29 5.86 0.79 6.79
CA TRP A 29 6.65 1.85 6.16
C TRP A 29 7.46 2.71 7.13
N GLY A 30 7.42 2.39 8.43
CA GLY A 30 8.02 3.21 9.49
C GLY A 30 9.52 3.47 9.34
N VAL A 31 10.29 2.58 8.70
CA VAL A 31 11.72 2.81 8.43
C VAL A 31 11.89 3.92 7.38
N ILE A 32 11.17 3.83 6.28
CA ILE A 32 11.21 4.82 5.18
C ILE A 32 10.62 6.14 5.66
N ALA A 33 9.47 6.09 6.35
CA ALA A 33 8.83 7.29 6.90
C ALA A 33 9.77 8.09 7.82
N ARG A 34 10.48 7.43 8.75
CA ARG A 34 11.45 8.11 9.63
C ARG A 34 12.62 8.73 8.89
N ARG A 35 13.11 8.08 7.82
CA ARG A 35 14.23 8.60 7.04
C ARG A 35 13.80 9.80 6.20
N ILE A 36 12.68 9.72 5.50
CA ILE A 36 12.13 10.84 4.72
C ILE A 36 11.64 11.96 5.63
N GLY A 37 11.11 11.62 6.80
CA GLY A 37 10.60 12.55 7.80
C GLY A 37 11.65 13.44 8.47
N THR A 38 12.93 13.35 8.08
CA THR A 38 14.00 14.24 8.58
C THR A 38 13.89 15.66 8.03
N ASP A 39 13.18 15.87 6.91
CA ASP A 39 13.13 17.16 6.21
C ASP A 39 11.73 17.55 5.71
N ARG A 40 10.74 16.69 5.90
CA ARG A 40 9.32 16.95 5.56
C ARG A 40 8.39 16.11 6.42
N GLN A 41 7.12 16.48 6.48
CA GLN A 41 6.11 15.64 7.12
C GLN A 41 5.81 14.41 6.25
N VAL A 42 5.75 13.23 6.87
CA VAL A 42 5.30 11.97 6.25
C VAL A 42 4.02 11.53 6.96
N ILE A 43 3.00 11.24 6.17
CA ILE A 43 1.67 10.81 6.60
C ILE A 43 1.54 9.35 6.18
N SER A 44 1.65 8.40 7.10
CA SER A 44 1.41 6.98 6.80
C SER A 44 0.00 6.61 7.25
N VAL A 45 -0.80 5.99 6.39
CA VAL A 45 -2.19 5.64 6.70
C VAL A 45 -2.35 4.13 6.90
N ASP A 46 -3.27 3.75 7.78
CA ASP A 46 -3.91 2.44 7.72
C ASP A 46 -5.12 2.56 6.78
N MET A 47 -5.18 1.73 5.73
CA MET A 47 -6.31 1.74 4.80
C MET A 47 -7.59 1.22 5.46
N ARG A 48 -8.78 1.56 4.91
CA ARG A 48 -10.04 0.95 5.38
C ARG A 48 -9.90 -0.57 5.51
N ASN A 49 -10.56 -1.16 6.47
CA ASN A 49 -10.50 -2.59 6.77
C ASN A 49 -9.12 -3.12 7.23
N HIS A 50 -8.16 -2.23 7.51
CA HIS A 50 -6.81 -2.57 7.98
C HIS A 50 -6.42 -1.73 9.20
N GLY A 51 -5.53 -2.29 10.03
CA GLY A 51 -4.89 -1.58 11.13
C GLY A 51 -5.89 -1.04 12.15
N ASP A 52 -5.72 0.23 12.47
CA ASP A 52 -6.57 0.96 13.41
C ASP A 52 -7.60 1.88 12.69
N SER A 53 -7.73 1.75 11.35
CA SER A 53 -8.75 2.42 10.57
C SER A 53 -10.13 1.75 10.70
N HIS A 54 -11.15 2.49 10.31
CA HIS A 54 -12.55 2.02 10.32
C HIS A 54 -12.76 0.83 9.37
N TRP A 55 -13.69 -0.03 9.75
CA TRP A 55 -14.17 -1.12 8.92
C TRP A 55 -15.38 -0.67 8.11
N THR A 56 -15.43 -1.09 6.85
CA THR A 56 -16.50 -0.80 5.91
C THR A 56 -17.04 -2.08 5.31
N GLU A 57 -18.27 -2.01 4.78
CA GLU A 57 -18.93 -3.11 4.08
C GLU A 57 -18.38 -3.36 2.66
N SER A 58 -17.47 -2.50 2.15
CA SER A 58 -16.85 -2.65 0.82
C SER A 58 -15.35 -2.38 0.88
N HIS A 59 -14.62 -2.97 -0.08
CA HIS A 59 -13.19 -2.75 -0.25
C HIS A 59 -12.86 -2.55 -1.73
N ASP A 60 -13.36 -1.45 -2.29
CA ASP A 60 -13.16 -1.05 -3.68
C ASP A 60 -12.24 0.17 -3.79
N TYR A 61 -11.67 0.37 -4.98
CA TYR A 61 -10.66 1.39 -5.19
C TYR A 61 -11.21 2.83 -5.21
N PHE A 62 -12.48 3.03 -5.59
CA PHE A 62 -13.07 4.37 -5.51
C PHE A 62 -13.26 4.79 -4.06
N GLY A 63 -13.83 3.93 -3.23
CA GLY A 63 -13.96 4.20 -1.81
C GLY A 63 -12.60 4.37 -1.10
N MET A 64 -11.57 3.57 -1.47
CA MET A 64 -10.22 3.77 -0.96
C MET A 64 -9.63 5.11 -1.37
N ALA A 65 -9.85 5.54 -2.63
CA ALA A 65 -9.40 6.84 -3.12
C ALA A 65 -10.11 8.02 -2.42
N GLU A 66 -11.40 7.89 -2.12
CA GLU A 66 -12.15 8.88 -1.33
C GLU A 66 -11.60 9.01 0.08
N ASP A 67 -11.27 7.90 0.75
CA ASP A 67 -10.62 7.94 2.07
C ASP A 67 -9.27 8.67 2.03
N LEU A 68 -8.46 8.41 0.99
CA LEU A 68 -7.17 9.08 0.81
C LEU A 68 -7.36 10.57 0.49
N ALA A 69 -8.38 10.92 -0.29
CA ALA A 69 -8.73 12.31 -0.58
C ALA A 69 -9.11 13.06 0.70
N GLU A 70 -9.92 12.46 1.60
CA GLU A 70 -10.26 13.03 2.91
C GLU A 70 -9.00 13.33 3.74
N VAL A 71 -8.02 12.43 3.73
CA VAL A 71 -6.73 12.65 4.41
C VAL A 71 -5.99 13.84 3.81
N LEU A 72 -5.91 13.94 2.48
CA LEU A 72 -5.21 15.03 1.80
C LEU A 72 -5.98 16.37 1.87
N GLU A 73 -7.28 16.36 1.94
CA GLU A 73 -8.07 17.58 2.21
C GLU A 73 -7.75 18.18 3.59
N HIS A 74 -7.42 17.31 4.57
CA HIS A 74 -7.00 17.74 5.90
C HIS A 74 -5.54 18.20 5.95
N HIS A 75 -4.64 17.52 5.27
CA HIS A 75 -3.19 17.75 5.35
C HIS A 75 -2.62 18.60 4.21
N GLY A 76 -3.42 18.85 3.16
CA GLY A 76 -3.01 19.57 1.96
C GLY A 76 -2.48 18.67 0.85
N ARG A 77 -2.29 19.26 -0.32
CA ARG A 77 -1.73 18.60 -1.51
C ARG A 77 -0.36 18.00 -1.22
N ALA A 78 -0.15 16.73 -1.60
CA ALA A 78 1.02 15.95 -1.22
C ALA A 78 1.65 15.20 -2.40
N ASP A 79 2.88 14.72 -2.19
CA ASP A 79 3.40 13.57 -2.92
C ASP A 79 2.75 12.31 -2.37
N VAL A 80 2.43 11.34 -3.22
CA VAL A 80 1.73 10.12 -2.82
C VAL A 80 2.56 8.91 -3.23
N LEU A 81 2.89 8.05 -2.26
CA LEU A 81 3.57 6.77 -2.45
C LEU A 81 2.62 5.64 -2.06
N GLY A 82 2.17 4.86 -3.04
CA GLY A 82 1.34 3.70 -2.80
C GLY A 82 2.00 2.39 -3.21
N HIS A 83 1.88 1.35 -2.39
CA HIS A 83 2.42 0.03 -2.67
C HIS A 83 1.31 -0.98 -2.97
N SER A 84 1.45 -1.77 -4.04
CA SER A 84 0.53 -2.86 -4.37
C SER A 84 -0.93 -2.39 -4.39
N MET A 85 -1.84 -2.95 -3.60
CA MET A 85 -3.21 -2.46 -3.41
C MET A 85 -3.26 -0.95 -3.14
N GLY A 86 -2.43 -0.45 -2.22
CA GLY A 86 -2.31 0.98 -1.95
C GLY A 86 -1.81 1.79 -3.16
N GLY A 87 -1.00 1.17 -4.03
CA GLY A 87 -0.59 1.74 -5.31
C GLY A 87 -1.77 1.92 -6.26
N LYS A 88 -2.65 0.93 -6.38
CA LYS A 88 -3.88 1.04 -7.18
C LYS A 88 -4.84 2.10 -6.62
N ALA A 89 -5.03 2.14 -5.30
CA ALA A 89 -5.83 3.19 -4.67
C ALA A 89 -5.24 4.59 -4.92
N SER A 90 -3.92 4.73 -4.86
CA SER A 90 -3.22 5.98 -5.16
C SER A 90 -3.31 6.39 -6.65
N MET A 91 -3.30 5.41 -7.56
CA MET A 91 -3.56 5.65 -8.98
C MET A 91 -4.98 6.18 -9.21
N VAL A 92 -6.00 5.56 -8.60
CA VAL A 92 -7.39 6.02 -8.70
C VAL A 92 -7.55 7.42 -8.09
N LEU A 93 -6.93 7.69 -6.94
CA LEU A 93 -6.90 9.04 -6.35
C LEU A 93 -6.30 10.07 -7.33
N ALA A 94 -5.16 9.78 -7.95
CA ALA A 94 -4.51 10.70 -8.88
C ALA A 94 -5.35 10.96 -10.13
N LEU A 95 -6.10 9.95 -10.61
CA LEU A 95 -6.99 10.06 -11.77
C LEU A 95 -8.28 10.84 -11.43
N THR A 96 -8.84 10.67 -10.23
CA THR A 96 -10.12 11.29 -9.83
C THR A 96 -9.95 12.63 -9.12
N ARG A 97 -8.85 12.82 -8.39
CA ARG A 97 -8.53 14.03 -7.62
C ARG A 97 -7.08 14.50 -7.88
N PRO A 98 -6.73 14.83 -9.14
CA PRO A 98 -5.38 15.27 -9.50
C PRO A 98 -4.98 16.59 -8.79
N ASP A 99 -5.95 17.37 -8.32
CA ASP A 99 -5.74 18.56 -7.52
C ASP A 99 -5.04 18.31 -6.19
N LEU A 100 -5.22 17.11 -5.60
CA LEU A 100 -4.64 16.71 -4.32
C LEU A 100 -3.26 16.04 -4.45
N VAL A 101 -2.92 15.53 -5.63
CA VAL A 101 -1.69 14.80 -5.88
C VAL A 101 -0.67 15.70 -6.59
N ARG A 102 0.50 15.90 -5.98
CA ARG A 102 1.59 16.66 -6.60
C ARG A 102 2.45 15.78 -7.51
N ARG A 103 2.89 14.66 -6.98
CA ARG A 103 3.63 13.59 -7.65
C ARG A 103 3.11 12.25 -7.18
N LEU A 104 3.04 11.29 -8.07
CA LEU A 104 2.60 9.93 -7.75
C LEU A 104 3.79 8.96 -7.81
N ILE A 105 3.94 8.12 -6.78
CA ILE A 105 4.89 7.00 -6.78
C ILE A 105 4.10 5.73 -6.57
N VAL A 106 4.20 4.81 -7.52
CA VAL A 106 3.54 3.50 -7.48
C VAL A 106 4.59 2.43 -7.30
N ALA A 107 4.57 1.76 -6.17
CA ALA A 107 5.54 0.72 -5.84
C ALA A 107 4.95 -0.67 -6.15
N ASP A 108 5.55 -1.31 -7.11
CA ASP A 108 5.42 -2.71 -7.56
C ASP A 108 4.00 -3.17 -7.86
N ILE A 109 3.27 -2.36 -8.63
CA ILE A 109 1.95 -2.68 -9.18
C ILE A 109 1.69 -1.89 -10.46
N ALA A 110 0.84 -2.39 -11.35
CA ALA A 110 0.38 -1.70 -12.55
C ALA A 110 -1.16 -1.52 -12.53
N PRO A 111 -1.72 -0.63 -13.36
CA PRO A 111 -3.17 -0.40 -13.47
C PRO A 111 -3.86 -1.50 -14.30
N VAL A 112 -3.72 -2.75 -13.85
CA VAL A 112 -4.27 -3.94 -14.54
C VAL A 112 -4.84 -4.92 -13.52
N GLY A 113 -5.65 -5.88 -13.99
CA GLY A 113 -6.06 -7.04 -13.21
C GLY A 113 -4.98 -8.12 -13.15
N TYR A 114 -4.93 -8.86 -12.04
CA TYR A 114 -4.01 -9.97 -11.80
C TYR A 114 -4.78 -11.28 -11.62
N GLY A 115 -4.23 -12.38 -12.14
CA GLY A 115 -4.90 -13.69 -12.15
C GLY A 115 -4.59 -14.57 -10.93
N HIS A 116 -3.74 -14.15 -9.99
CA HIS A 116 -3.47 -14.86 -8.74
C HIS A 116 -4.29 -14.27 -7.61
N ASP A 117 -4.66 -15.05 -6.61
CA ASP A 117 -5.42 -14.57 -5.46
C ASP A 117 -4.68 -14.76 -4.14
N GLN A 118 -5.21 -14.14 -3.10
CA GLN A 118 -4.71 -14.21 -1.73
C GLN A 118 -5.70 -14.93 -0.79
N LEU A 119 -6.67 -15.64 -1.36
CA LEU A 119 -7.73 -16.31 -0.59
C LEU A 119 -7.18 -17.39 0.35
N ASP A 120 -6.15 -18.13 -0.10
CA ASP A 120 -5.51 -19.14 0.76
C ASP A 120 -4.87 -18.50 2.00
N ASN A 121 -4.24 -17.34 1.85
CA ASN A 121 -3.67 -16.60 2.97
C ASN A 121 -4.75 -16.12 3.94
N ILE A 122 -5.89 -15.65 3.44
CA ILE A 122 -7.03 -15.26 4.30
C ILE A 122 -7.57 -16.48 5.04
N ARG A 123 -7.74 -17.63 4.37
CA ARG A 123 -8.21 -18.85 5.01
C ARG A 123 -7.26 -19.30 6.12
N LYS A 124 -5.95 -19.25 5.92
CA LYS A 124 -4.95 -19.55 6.94
C LYS A 124 -5.03 -18.62 8.14
N MET A 125 -5.22 -17.30 7.92
CA MET A 125 -5.46 -16.37 9.02
C MET A 125 -6.75 -16.66 9.78
N LYS A 126 -7.84 -17.00 9.08
CA LYS A 126 -9.13 -17.37 9.69
C LYS A 126 -9.10 -18.71 10.45
N GLN A 127 -8.15 -19.59 10.16
CA GLN A 127 -7.98 -20.86 10.90
C GLN A 127 -7.44 -20.65 12.32
N VAL A 128 -6.86 -19.50 12.61
CA VAL A 128 -6.33 -19.19 13.94
C VAL A 128 -7.47 -19.03 14.94
N ASP A 129 -7.56 -19.95 15.90
CA ASP A 129 -8.51 -19.83 17.02
C ASP A 129 -7.98 -18.83 18.05
N LEU A 130 -8.41 -17.58 17.91
CA LEU A 130 -7.94 -16.45 18.70
C LEU A 130 -8.18 -16.62 20.21
N GLU A 131 -9.17 -17.44 20.62
CA GLU A 131 -9.44 -17.72 22.04
C GLU A 131 -8.44 -18.70 22.64
N LYS A 132 -7.81 -19.53 21.83
CA LYS A 132 -6.87 -20.58 22.28
C LYS A 132 -5.41 -20.16 22.24
N ILE A 133 -5.06 -19.11 21.50
CA ILE A 133 -3.66 -18.68 21.41
C ILE A 133 -3.30 -17.70 22.52
N ALA A 134 -2.07 -17.84 23.02
CA ALA A 134 -1.42 -16.90 23.94
C ALA A 134 -0.21 -16.19 23.30
N SER A 135 0.24 -16.66 22.14
CA SER A 135 1.45 -16.16 21.48
C SER A 135 1.31 -16.13 19.95
N ARG A 136 2.16 -15.31 19.30
CA ARG A 136 2.29 -15.29 17.85
C ARG A 136 2.86 -16.60 17.30
N ALA A 137 3.66 -17.32 18.08
CA ALA A 137 4.19 -18.62 17.68
C ALA A 137 3.06 -19.66 17.52
N GLU A 138 2.14 -19.72 18.48
CA GLU A 138 0.95 -20.59 18.40
C GLU A 138 0.04 -20.21 17.21
N ALA A 139 -0.12 -18.90 16.94
CA ALA A 139 -0.85 -18.45 15.74
C ALA A 139 -0.17 -18.93 14.45
N THR A 140 1.19 -18.88 14.39
CA THR A 140 1.94 -19.38 13.24
C THR A 140 1.70 -20.88 13.03
N GLU A 141 1.73 -21.68 14.09
CA GLU A 141 1.46 -23.13 14.01
C GLU A 141 0.05 -23.41 13.48
N MET A 142 -0.96 -22.64 13.91
CA MET A 142 -2.33 -22.79 13.44
C MET A 142 -2.53 -22.35 11.98
N MET A 143 -1.74 -21.37 11.49
CA MET A 143 -1.76 -20.98 10.08
C MET A 143 -1.17 -22.05 9.16
N GLY A 144 -0.43 -23.03 9.71
CA GLY A 144 0.12 -24.16 8.98
C GLY A 144 1.30 -23.79 8.09
N ASP A 145 1.37 -24.40 6.91
CA ASP A 145 2.51 -24.24 5.99
C ASP A 145 2.47 -22.88 5.29
N LEU A 146 3.19 -21.92 5.89
CA LEU A 146 3.46 -20.59 5.37
C LEU A 146 4.95 -20.32 5.42
N GLU A 147 5.46 -19.62 4.40
CA GLU A 147 6.82 -19.08 4.47
C GLU A 147 6.97 -18.17 5.70
N ALA A 148 8.08 -18.29 6.42
CA ALA A 148 8.31 -17.59 7.69
C ALA A 148 8.18 -16.06 7.57
N ALA A 149 8.64 -15.48 6.46
CA ALA A 149 8.51 -14.03 6.21
C ALA A 149 7.04 -13.60 6.03
N THR A 150 6.25 -14.40 5.31
CA THR A 150 4.83 -14.18 5.10
C THR A 150 4.04 -14.30 6.40
N ALA A 151 4.31 -15.34 7.19
CA ALA A 151 3.70 -15.50 8.52
C ALA A 151 4.02 -14.32 9.45
N ALA A 152 5.29 -13.90 9.50
CA ALA A 152 5.73 -12.77 10.30
C ALA A 152 5.06 -11.45 9.85
N PHE A 153 4.82 -11.28 8.56
CA PHE A 153 4.10 -10.13 8.02
C PHE A 153 2.64 -10.11 8.47
N PHE A 154 1.90 -11.21 8.33
CA PHE A 154 0.50 -11.29 8.76
C PHE A 154 0.35 -11.07 10.27
N LEU A 155 1.24 -11.65 11.07
CA LEU A 155 1.22 -11.53 12.53
C LEU A 155 1.44 -10.11 13.05
N GLN A 156 1.90 -9.17 12.23
CA GLN A 156 1.91 -7.75 12.60
C GLN A 156 0.51 -7.17 12.78
N SER A 157 -0.48 -7.74 12.08
CA SER A 157 -1.90 -7.38 12.17
C SER A 157 -2.67 -8.17 13.23
N LEU A 158 -2.01 -9.06 13.98
CA LEU A 158 -2.62 -9.82 15.08
C LEU A 158 -2.51 -9.06 16.39
N ASP A 159 -3.66 -8.69 16.96
CA ASP A 159 -3.78 -8.13 18.30
C ASP A 159 -4.11 -9.26 19.28
N LEU A 160 -3.09 -9.68 20.06
CA LEU A 160 -3.24 -10.74 21.05
C LEU A 160 -4.02 -10.30 22.30
N GLN A 161 -4.04 -9.00 22.62
CA GLN A 161 -4.76 -8.48 23.78
C GLN A 161 -6.25 -8.42 23.51
N GLU A 162 -6.61 -7.87 22.35
CA GLU A 162 -8.00 -7.76 21.90
C GLU A 162 -8.51 -9.04 21.20
N LYS A 163 -7.65 -10.09 21.09
CA LYS A 163 -7.97 -11.36 20.44
C LYS A 163 -8.61 -11.19 19.07
N ARG A 164 -8.05 -10.33 18.24
CA ARG A 164 -8.58 -10.04 16.90
C ARG A 164 -7.49 -9.83 15.88
N TRP A 165 -7.83 -10.10 14.63
CA TRP A 165 -7.09 -9.56 13.51
C TRP A 165 -7.49 -8.08 13.33
N LYS A 166 -6.50 -7.20 13.14
CA LYS A 166 -6.70 -5.81 12.69
C LYS A 166 -6.92 -5.76 11.18
N LEU A 167 -7.60 -6.75 10.65
CA LEU A 167 -7.96 -6.93 9.24
C LEU A 167 -9.41 -7.40 9.19
N ASN A 168 -10.24 -6.75 8.41
CA ASN A 168 -11.61 -7.22 8.15
C ASN A 168 -11.58 -8.36 7.13
N LEU A 169 -11.12 -9.54 7.56
CA LEU A 169 -10.87 -10.70 6.70
C LEU A 169 -12.10 -11.13 5.89
N ASP A 170 -13.31 -10.91 6.41
CA ASP A 170 -14.55 -11.29 5.72
C ASP A 170 -14.79 -10.41 4.49
N VAL A 171 -14.60 -9.11 4.64
CA VAL A 171 -14.74 -8.16 3.53
C VAL A 171 -13.59 -8.33 2.53
N LEU A 172 -12.36 -8.51 3.00
CA LEU A 172 -11.21 -8.73 2.13
C LEU A 172 -11.34 -10.04 1.32
N GLU A 173 -11.89 -11.10 1.92
CA GLU A 173 -12.17 -12.35 1.22
C GLU A 173 -13.24 -12.17 0.15
N ARG A 174 -14.36 -11.55 0.50
CA ARG A 174 -15.49 -11.33 -0.42
C ARG A 174 -15.10 -10.45 -1.61
N ASP A 175 -14.33 -9.39 -1.36
CA ASP A 175 -14.00 -8.37 -2.36
C ASP A 175 -12.65 -8.64 -3.06
N MET A 176 -12.08 -9.87 -2.91
CA MET A 176 -10.77 -10.22 -3.45
C MET A 176 -10.65 -9.99 -4.97
N GLU A 177 -11.69 -10.32 -5.73
CA GLU A 177 -11.70 -10.08 -7.19
C GLU A 177 -11.56 -8.58 -7.52
N THR A 178 -12.25 -7.72 -6.77
CA THR A 178 -12.13 -6.25 -6.89
C THR A 178 -10.72 -5.78 -6.54
N ILE A 179 -10.12 -6.33 -5.48
CA ILE A 179 -8.76 -6.00 -5.03
C ILE A 179 -7.72 -6.39 -6.11
N LEU A 180 -7.90 -7.53 -6.74
CA LEU A 180 -7.01 -8.01 -7.81
C LEU A 180 -7.21 -7.26 -9.12
N GLY A 181 -8.42 -6.76 -9.38
CA GLY A 181 -8.76 -5.95 -10.53
C GLY A 181 -8.14 -4.55 -10.52
N PHE A 182 -8.42 -3.81 -11.56
CA PHE A 182 -8.27 -2.36 -11.61
C PHE A 182 -9.56 -1.78 -12.19
N PRO A 183 -10.17 -0.75 -11.58
CA PRO A 183 -11.45 -0.23 -12.07
C PRO A 183 -11.26 0.53 -13.38
N GLU A 184 -12.32 0.60 -14.17
CA GLU A 184 -12.37 1.53 -15.27
C GLU A 184 -12.45 2.97 -14.72
N VAL A 185 -11.45 3.77 -15.02
CA VAL A 185 -11.38 5.19 -14.62
C VAL A 185 -11.18 6.03 -15.88
N GLU A 186 -12.06 7.00 -16.07
CA GLU A 186 -11.93 7.96 -17.17
C GLU A 186 -10.81 8.97 -16.90
N GLY A 187 -10.18 9.43 -17.99
CA GLY A 187 -9.15 10.48 -17.91
C GLY A 187 -7.73 9.93 -17.74
N ARG A 188 -6.83 10.83 -17.41
CA ARG A 188 -5.41 10.56 -17.19
C ARG A 188 -4.84 11.53 -16.17
N PHE A 189 -3.72 11.14 -15.56
CA PHE A 189 -2.96 12.01 -14.68
C PHE A 189 -1.74 12.56 -15.41
N ASP A 190 -1.77 13.84 -15.75
CA ASP A 190 -0.69 14.55 -16.47
C ASP A 190 0.43 15.05 -15.53
N GLY A 191 0.37 14.74 -14.23
CA GLY A 191 1.42 15.04 -13.26
C GLY A 191 2.57 14.05 -13.31
N PRO A 192 3.72 14.38 -12.69
CA PRO A 192 4.85 13.45 -12.62
C PRO A 192 4.48 12.16 -11.90
N ALA A 193 4.81 11.01 -12.50
CA ALA A 193 4.59 9.69 -11.92
C ALA A 193 5.85 8.84 -11.99
N LEU A 194 6.14 8.07 -10.94
CA LEU A 194 7.21 7.08 -10.87
C LEU A 194 6.59 5.71 -10.61
N PHE A 195 6.84 4.76 -11.50
CA PHE A 195 6.53 3.35 -11.29
C PHE A 195 7.81 2.62 -10.90
N LEU A 196 7.90 2.27 -9.60
CA LEU A 196 9.07 1.66 -9.00
C LEU A 196 8.81 0.16 -8.82
N SER A 197 9.58 -0.70 -9.48
CA SER A 197 9.40 -2.16 -9.45
C SER A 197 10.58 -2.88 -8.81
N GLY A 198 10.33 -4.07 -8.27
CA GLY A 198 11.39 -4.98 -7.85
C GLY A 198 11.87 -5.84 -9.02
N ALA A 199 13.19 -5.94 -9.24
CA ALA A 199 13.80 -6.71 -10.33
C ALA A 199 13.46 -8.21 -10.33
N LYS A 200 13.02 -8.73 -9.18
CA LYS A 200 12.57 -10.13 -9.00
C LYS A 200 11.05 -10.27 -8.97
N SER A 201 10.32 -9.15 -9.09
CA SER A 201 8.87 -9.14 -9.07
C SER A 201 8.30 -9.36 -10.46
N SER A 202 7.14 -9.99 -10.53
CA SER A 202 6.36 -10.15 -11.76
C SER A 202 5.16 -9.20 -11.86
N TYR A 203 4.99 -8.29 -10.90
CA TYR A 203 3.84 -7.39 -10.85
C TYR A 203 3.93 -6.24 -11.86
N VAL A 204 5.12 -5.76 -12.16
CA VAL A 204 5.34 -4.77 -13.23
C VAL A 204 6.29 -5.37 -14.25
N THR A 205 5.79 -5.56 -15.47
CA THR A 205 6.54 -6.14 -16.58
C THR A 205 6.39 -5.24 -17.80
N PRO A 206 7.22 -5.41 -18.85
CA PRO A 206 7.07 -4.65 -20.09
C PRO A 206 5.67 -4.75 -20.72
N ALA A 207 4.94 -5.86 -20.50
CA ALA A 207 3.57 -6.02 -20.99
C ALA A 207 2.58 -5.02 -20.36
N HIS A 208 2.90 -4.46 -19.19
CA HIS A 208 2.04 -3.50 -18.50
C HIS A 208 2.35 -2.03 -18.86
N HIS A 209 3.46 -1.74 -19.57
CA HIS A 209 3.89 -0.36 -19.86
C HIS A 209 2.83 0.42 -20.64
N ALA A 210 2.20 -0.18 -21.65
CA ALA A 210 1.16 0.48 -22.43
C ALA A 210 -0.07 0.88 -21.56
N ALA A 211 -0.44 0.07 -20.59
CA ALA A 211 -1.54 0.39 -19.65
C ALA A 211 -1.15 1.54 -18.71
N VAL A 212 0.12 1.58 -18.28
CA VAL A 212 0.63 2.70 -17.47
C VAL A 212 0.65 3.98 -18.29
N GLU A 213 1.25 3.97 -19.48
CA GLU A 213 1.39 5.15 -20.35
C GLU A 213 0.02 5.75 -20.75
N ALA A 214 -1.00 4.91 -20.93
CA ALA A 214 -2.35 5.36 -21.27
C ALA A 214 -2.97 6.25 -20.19
N LEU A 215 -2.74 5.95 -18.91
CA LEU A 215 -3.31 6.67 -17.77
C LEU A 215 -2.34 7.69 -17.15
N PHE A 216 -1.03 7.46 -17.28
CA PHE A 216 0.06 8.24 -16.69
C PHE A 216 1.13 8.55 -17.76
N PRO A 217 0.86 9.48 -18.70
CA PRO A 217 1.74 9.75 -19.84
C PRO A 217 3.13 10.28 -19.43
N GLU A 218 3.24 10.92 -18.25
CA GLU A 218 4.51 11.42 -17.70
C GLU A 218 5.19 10.39 -16.76
N ALA A 219 4.82 9.10 -16.86
CA ALA A 219 5.37 8.06 -16.01
C ALA A 219 6.83 7.73 -16.37
N VAL A 220 7.67 7.67 -15.35
CA VAL A 220 9.02 7.13 -15.41
C VAL A 220 9.01 5.75 -14.75
N MET A 221 9.69 4.78 -15.38
CA MET A 221 9.85 3.42 -14.85
C MET A 221 11.24 3.31 -14.24
N GLU A 222 11.32 2.80 -13.00
CA GLU A 222 12.58 2.51 -12.32
C GLU A 222 12.52 1.14 -11.65
N GLU A 223 13.64 0.41 -11.66
CA GLU A 223 13.73 -0.94 -11.11
C GLU A 223 14.71 -1.00 -9.94
N ILE A 224 14.29 -1.57 -8.82
CA ILE A 224 15.15 -1.82 -7.66
C ILE A 224 15.82 -3.20 -7.80
N ALA A 225 17.13 -3.17 -8.05
CA ALA A 225 17.92 -4.37 -8.26
C ALA A 225 17.86 -5.33 -7.05
N GLY A 226 17.52 -6.58 -7.32
CA GLY A 226 17.49 -7.66 -6.34
C GLY A 226 16.32 -7.64 -5.37
N ALA A 227 15.36 -6.71 -5.51
CA ALA A 227 14.12 -6.67 -4.75
C ALA A 227 13.02 -7.53 -5.39
N GLY A 228 12.14 -8.10 -4.56
CA GLY A 228 10.87 -8.69 -4.93
C GLY A 228 9.71 -7.72 -4.71
N HIS A 229 8.51 -8.27 -4.49
CA HIS A 229 7.29 -7.48 -4.28
C HIS A 229 7.35 -6.59 -3.03
N TRP A 230 8.01 -7.02 -1.97
CA TRP A 230 8.16 -6.24 -0.74
C TRP A 230 9.43 -5.38 -0.75
N LEU A 231 9.65 -4.66 -1.83
CA LEU A 231 10.84 -3.87 -2.08
C LEU A 231 11.22 -2.92 -0.93
N HIS A 232 10.22 -2.34 -0.25
CA HIS A 232 10.42 -1.45 0.91
C HIS A 232 10.98 -2.17 2.15
N ALA A 233 10.72 -3.46 2.29
CA ALA A 233 11.27 -4.30 3.37
C ALA A 233 12.62 -4.92 2.98
N GLU A 234 12.76 -5.33 1.72
CA GLU A 234 13.97 -5.99 1.21
C GLU A 234 15.11 -5.02 0.90
N LYS A 235 14.78 -3.83 0.38
CA LYS A 235 15.72 -2.81 -0.11
C LYS A 235 15.36 -1.40 0.36
N PRO A 236 15.21 -1.15 1.67
CA PRO A 236 14.68 0.12 2.18
C PRO A 236 15.53 1.34 1.86
N ARG A 237 16.86 1.18 1.67
CA ARG A 237 17.74 2.30 1.32
C ARG A 237 17.61 2.70 -0.14
N GLU A 238 17.54 1.72 -1.01
CA GLU A 238 17.38 1.90 -2.45
C GLU A 238 16.01 2.52 -2.74
N VAL A 239 14.95 2.03 -2.09
CA VAL A 239 13.60 2.59 -2.20
C VAL A 239 13.57 4.04 -1.68
N GLU A 240 14.17 4.32 -0.53
CA GLU A 240 14.28 5.69 -0.01
C GLU A 240 15.00 6.61 -1.02
N ALA A 241 16.12 6.15 -1.59
CA ALA A 241 16.90 6.94 -2.54
C ALA A 241 16.08 7.26 -3.81
N ALA A 242 15.39 6.27 -4.39
CA ALA A 242 14.53 6.46 -5.55
C ALA A 242 13.38 7.44 -5.24
N VAL A 243 12.69 7.25 -4.10
CA VAL A 243 11.61 8.15 -3.67
C VAL A 243 12.12 9.57 -3.50
N ARG A 244 13.25 9.79 -2.79
CA ARG A 244 13.82 11.12 -2.61
C ARG A 244 14.23 11.74 -3.94
N GLY A 245 14.95 11.01 -4.78
CA GLY A 245 15.37 11.50 -6.10
C GLY A 245 14.19 12.02 -6.91
N PHE A 246 13.06 11.34 -6.86
CA PHE A 246 11.86 11.72 -7.59
C PHE A 246 11.09 12.89 -6.97
N ILE A 247 10.94 12.97 -5.64
CA ILE A 247 10.16 14.04 -4.99
C ILE A 247 10.94 15.35 -4.85
N GLU A 248 12.27 15.33 -5.00
CA GLU A 248 13.16 16.50 -4.93
C GLU A 248 13.49 17.11 -6.31
N GLY A 249 13.39 16.32 -7.40
CA GLY A 249 13.52 16.80 -8.79
C GLY A 249 12.28 17.53 -9.26
#